data_61af04938366066de921785b179edc32
#
_entry.id   61af04938366066de921785b179edc32
#
_cell.length_a   1.000
_cell.length_b   1.000
_cell.length_c   1.000
_cell.angle_alpha   90.00
_cell.angle_beta   90.00
_cell.angle_gamma   90.00
#
_symmetry.space_group_name_H-M   'P 1'
#
loop_
_entity.id
_entity.type
_entity.pdbx_description
1 polymer ?
#
loop_
_entity_poly.entity_id
_entity_poly.type
_entity_poly.pdbx_seq_one_letter_code
_entity_poly.pdbx_strand_id
1 'polypeptide(L)'
;EPHIHLDAALTAGQPRWNQSGTLFEGIECWGERKAMLSRDDVISRAEQTLKLFAAHGIQYVRTHVDVTDPQLTALRAMVEVRDRVRDFVDLQIVAFPQEGILSFPGGKELMSDAVTVGADVIGGIPHFEFTRDYGVESVKLLMDLAEANDCLVDVHCDEIDDPQSRFLEVLAAEALSRDY
;
A
#
# COMPACT_ATOMS: atom_id res chain seq x y z
N GLU A 1 5.59 12.71 7.04
CA GLU A 1 5.38 12.20 5.68
C GLU A 1 4.10 11.37 5.67
N PRO A 2 3.02 11.84 5.05
CA PRO A 2 1.74 11.14 5.07
C PRO A 2 1.63 10.03 4.01
N HIS A 3 2.55 9.96 3.05
CA HIS A 3 2.46 9.04 1.93
C HIS A 3 3.82 8.65 1.37
N ILE A 4 4.26 7.42 1.62
CA ILE A 4 5.44 6.82 1.01
C ILE A 4 5.25 5.30 0.85
N HIS A 5 5.98 4.69 -0.07
CA HIS A 5 6.13 3.25 -0.21
C HIS A 5 7.54 2.85 0.23
N LEU A 6 7.73 2.58 1.52
CA LEU A 6 9.05 2.23 2.07
C LEU A 6 9.56 0.88 1.57
N ASP A 7 8.67 -0.03 1.22
CA ASP A 7 9.02 -1.30 0.59
C ASP A 7 9.66 -1.12 -0.80
N ALA A 8 9.28 -0.05 -1.52
CA ALA A 8 9.84 0.32 -2.82
C ALA A 8 10.93 1.41 -2.74
N ALA A 9 11.12 2.06 -1.59
CA ALA A 9 12.10 3.11 -1.43
C ALA A 9 13.53 2.61 -1.75
N LEU A 10 14.35 3.48 -2.36
CA LEU A 10 15.76 3.21 -2.75
C LEU A 10 15.93 2.04 -3.74
N THR A 11 14.90 1.74 -4.56
CA THR A 11 14.97 0.70 -5.61
C THR A 11 15.08 1.26 -7.02
N ALA A 12 15.19 2.57 -7.19
CA ALA A 12 15.28 3.20 -8.51
C ALA A 12 16.40 2.57 -9.36
N GLY A 13 16.05 2.16 -10.60
CA GLY A 13 16.94 1.47 -11.51
C GLY A 13 17.10 -0.04 -11.25
N GLN A 14 16.32 -0.63 -10.35
CA GLN A 14 16.37 -2.05 -10.02
C GLN A 14 15.02 -2.74 -10.27
N PRO A 15 14.95 -3.78 -11.12
CA PRO A 15 16.04 -4.32 -11.96
C PRO A 15 16.33 -3.44 -13.17
N ARG A 16 15.45 -2.50 -13.51
CA ARG A 16 15.58 -1.58 -14.63
C ARG A 16 14.96 -0.21 -14.31
N TRP A 17 15.27 0.78 -15.13
CA TRP A 17 14.62 2.09 -15.06
C TRP A 17 13.26 2.08 -15.75
N ASN A 18 12.29 2.83 -15.20
CA ASN A 18 11.10 3.25 -15.92
C ASN A 18 11.52 4.19 -17.04
N GLN A 19 11.36 3.76 -18.29
CA GLN A 19 11.82 4.50 -19.49
C GLN A 19 10.77 5.50 -19.99
N SER A 20 9.48 5.13 -19.91
CA SER A 20 8.38 5.96 -20.38
C SER A 20 7.99 7.07 -19.38
N GLY A 21 8.33 6.90 -18.11
CA GLY A 21 7.87 7.76 -17.02
C GLY A 21 6.38 7.60 -16.69
N THR A 22 5.71 6.57 -17.25
CA THR A 22 4.31 6.29 -16.95
C THR A 22 4.13 5.53 -15.65
N LEU A 23 2.96 5.68 -15.04
CA LEU A 23 2.58 4.92 -13.83
C LEU A 23 2.60 3.41 -14.10
N PHE A 24 2.02 2.97 -15.23
CA PHE A 24 1.92 1.54 -15.55
C PHE A 24 3.28 0.87 -15.70
N GLU A 25 4.24 1.50 -16.40
CA GLU A 25 5.60 0.96 -16.45
C GLU A 25 6.27 0.99 -15.07
N GLY A 26 5.96 1.98 -14.24
CA GLY A 26 6.42 2.01 -12.85
C GLY A 26 5.92 0.81 -12.04
N ILE A 27 4.66 0.43 -12.19
CA ILE A 27 4.05 -0.75 -11.56
C ILE A 27 4.68 -2.04 -12.10
N GLU A 28 4.95 -2.13 -13.41
CA GLU A 28 5.68 -3.29 -13.99
C GLU A 28 7.09 -3.42 -13.40
N CYS A 29 7.84 -2.33 -13.34
CA CYS A 29 9.18 -2.32 -12.73
C CYS A 29 9.13 -2.76 -11.25
N TRP A 30 8.10 -2.31 -10.53
CA TRP A 30 7.87 -2.75 -9.16
C TRP A 30 7.54 -4.24 -9.08
N GLY A 31 6.67 -4.76 -9.94
CA GLY A 31 6.35 -6.20 -10.00
C GLY A 31 7.59 -7.07 -10.21
N GLU A 32 8.49 -6.67 -11.11
CA GLU A 32 9.78 -7.34 -11.32
C GLU A 32 10.67 -7.26 -10.07
N ARG A 33 10.73 -6.09 -9.41
CA ARG A 33 11.54 -5.87 -8.20
C ARG A 33 10.96 -6.65 -7.01
N LYS A 34 9.63 -6.69 -6.87
CA LYS A 34 8.91 -7.42 -5.83
C LYS A 34 9.27 -8.91 -5.80
N ALA A 35 9.41 -9.53 -6.98
CA ALA A 35 9.81 -10.93 -7.08
C ALA A 35 11.22 -11.22 -6.50
N MET A 36 12.02 -10.19 -6.27
CA MET A 36 13.39 -10.27 -5.73
C MET A 36 13.49 -9.82 -4.27
N LEU A 37 12.38 -9.46 -3.63
CA LEU A 37 12.39 -8.97 -2.25
C LEU A 37 12.81 -10.08 -1.29
N SER A 38 13.62 -9.68 -0.31
CA SER A 38 13.83 -10.45 0.90
C SER A 38 13.53 -9.58 2.13
N ARG A 39 13.24 -10.21 3.25
CA ARG A 39 13.02 -9.51 4.52
C ARG A 39 14.16 -8.53 4.84
N ASP A 40 15.40 -8.96 4.73
CA ASP A 40 16.56 -8.16 5.10
C ASP A 40 16.80 -6.98 4.13
N ASP A 41 16.50 -7.16 2.84
CA ASP A 41 16.52 -6.10 1.84
C ASP A 41 15.52 -5.00 2.19
N VAL A 42 14.27 -5.35 2.49
CA VAL A 42 13.22 -4.39 2.86
C VAL A 42 13.61 -3.64 4.14
N ILE A 43 14.02 -4.36 5.20
CA ILE A 43 14.43 -3.75 6.47
C ILE A 43 15.56 -2.75 6.26
N SER A 44 16.61 -3.14 5.55
CA SER A 44 17.78 -2.30 5.33
C SER A 44 17.44 -0.98 4.63
N ARG A 45 16.64 -1.04 3.55
CA ARG A 45 16.23 0.15 2.78
C ARG A 45 15.25 1.04 3.56
N ALA A 46 14.27 0.44 4.23
CA ALA A 46 13.32 1.18 5.04
C ALA A 46 14.00 1.91 6.21
N GLU A 47 14.87 1.25 6.97
CA GLU A 47 15.62 1.90 8.04
C GLU A 47 16.50 3.04 7.54
N GLN A 48 17.17 2.86 6.39
CA GLN A 48 17.98 3.91 5.78
C GLN A 48 17.13 5.13 5.41
N THR A 49 15.96 4.90 4.79
CA THR A 49 15.04 5.97 4.41
C THR A 49 14.48 6.69 5.64
N LEU A 50 14.09 5.97 6.68
CA LEU A 50 13.56 6.55 7.91
C LEU A 50 14.62 7.36 8.68
N LYS A 51 15.89 6.93 8.66
CA LYS A 51 17.00 7.73 9.21
C LYS A 51 17.19 9.05 8.46
N LEU A 52 17.05 9.04 7.12
CA LEU A 52 17.09 10.26 6.33
C LEU A 52 15.90 11.17 6.68
N PHE A 53 14.70 10.63 6.84
CA PHE A 53 13.53 11.39 7.24
C PHE A 53 13.71 12.04 8.61
N ALA A 54 14.15 11.27 9.60
CA ALA A 54 14.44 11.78 10.94
C ALA A 54 15.48 12.90 10.93
N ALA A 55 16.53 12.78 10.11
CA ALA A 55 17.54 13.82 9.95
C ALA A 55 16.99 15.13 9.35
N HIS A 56 15.84 15.06 8.65
CA HIS A 56 15.12 16.23 8.12
C HIS A 56 13.93 16.65 9.02
N GLY A 57 13.82 16.09 10.22
CA GLY A 57 12.78 16.45 11.19
C GLY A 57 11.43 15.75 10.98
N ILE A 58 11.36 14.73 10.12
CA ILE A 58 10.15 13.94 9.87
C ILE A 58 10.12 12.77 10.86
N GLN A 59 9.16 12.81 11.79
CA GLN A 59 9.04 11.83 12.86
C GLN A 59 7.73 11.03 12.80
N TYR A 60 6.79 11.43 11.96
CA TYR A 60 5.52 10.73 11.71
C TYR A 60 5.47 10.31 10.25
N VAL A 61 5.39 9.02 9.99
CA VAL A 61 5.43 8.46 8.64
C VAL A 61 4.29 7.48 8.44
N ARG A 62 3.53 7.64 7.35
CA ARG A 62 2.59 6.63 6.86
C ARG A 62 3.16 5.97 5.62
N THR A 63 3.32 4.65 5.66
CA THR A 63 3.85 3.88 4.54
C THR A 63 2.79 2.93 3.98
N HIS A 64 2.63 2.94 2.66
CA HIS A 64 1.81 1.98 1.92
C HIS A 64 2.70 0.79 1.55
N VAL A 65 2.33 -0.39 1.99
CA VAL A 65 3.13 -1.61 1.81
C VAL A 65 2.36 -2.59 0.93
N ASP A 66 2.95 -2.99 -0.19
CA ASP A 66 2.32 -3.91 -1.13
C ASP A 66 2.07 -5.28 -0.47
N VAL A 67 0.79 -5.66 -0.42
CA VAL A 67 0.32 -6.94 0.12
C VAL A 67 -0.07 -7.94 -0.97
N THR A 68 0.14 -7.62 -2.25
CA THR A 68 -0.05 -8.57 -3.36
C THR A 68 1.17 -9.50 -3.50
N ASP A 69 1.50 -10.13 -2.39
CA ASP A 69 2.52 -11.18 -2.21
C ASP A 69 1.97 -12.23 -1.24
N PRO A 70 1.77 -13.50 -1.67
CA PRO A 70 1.21 -14.55 -0.83
C PRO A 70 1.94 -14.78 0.51
N GLN A 71 3.20 -14.35 0.62
CA GLN A 71 4.00 -14.50 1.84
C GLN A 71 3.97 -13.24 2.72
N LEU A 72 3.41 -12.12 2.22
CA LEU A 72 3.41 -10.81 2.88
C LEU A 72 4.82 -10.39 3.33
N THR A 73 5.83 -10.67 2.50
CA THR A 73 7.24 -10.47 2.83
C THR A 73 7.55 -9.04 3.24
N ALA A 74 7.11 -8.07 2.42
CA ALA A 74 7.31 -6.65 2.70
C ALA A 74 6.58 -6.21 3.97
N LEU A 75 5.33 -6.62 4.16
CA LEU A 75 4.53 -6.26 5.33
C LEU A 75 5.15 -6.77 6.63
N ARG A 76 5.54 -8.05 6.67
CA ARG A 76 6.19 -8.65 7.86
C ARG A 76 7.50 -7.93 8.20
N ALA A 77 8.29 -7.59 7.19
CA ALA A 77 9.50 -6.81 7.36
C ALA A 77 9.20 -5.40 7.91
N MET A 78 8.15 -4.74 7.40
CA MET A 78 7.79 -3.40 7.81
C MET A 78 7.25 -3.34 9.25
N VAL A 79 6.49 -4.34 9.69
CA VAL A 79 6.07 -4.46 11.10
C VAL A 79 7.29 -4.54 12.02
N GLU A 80 8.31 -5.30 11.63
CA GLU A 80 9.56 -5.35 12.39
C GLU A 80 10.32 -4.00 12.35
N VAL A 81 10.36 -3.31 11.20
CA VAL A 81 10.95 -1.96 11.11
C VAL A 81 10.25 -1.00 12.06
N ARG A 82 8.90 -1.02 12.11
CA ARG A 82 8.12 -0.19 13.04
C ARG A 82 8.61 -0.35 14.49
N ASP A 83 8.81 -1.59 14.93
CA ASP A 83 9.28 -1.86 16.28
C ASP A 83 10.71 -1.37 16.52
N ARG A 84 11.58 -1.45 15.52
CA ARG A 84 12.99 -1.04 15.61
C ARG A 84 13.18 0.49 15.63
N VAL A 85 12.29 1.23 14.96
CA VAL A 85 12.45 2.68 14.80
C VAL A 85 11.61 3.50 15.79
N ARG A 86 10.78 2.87 16.60
CA ARG A 86 9.79 3.49 17.49
C ARG A 86 10.36 4.57 18.43
N ASP A 87 11.66 4.55 18.70
CA ASP A 87 12.29 5.53 19.58
C ASP A 87 12.51 6.89 18.91
N PHE A 88 12.40 6.97 17.56
CA PHE A 88 12.66 8.21 16.83
C PHE A 88 11.68 8.48 15.67
N VAL A 89 10.90 7.48 15.21
CA VAL A 89 9.84 7.64 14.20
C VAL A 89 8.61 6.86 14.63
N ASP A 90 7.45 7.50 14.54
CA ASP A 90 6.14 6.86 14.62
C ASP A 90 5.73 6.42 13.21
N LEU A 91 5.68 5.11 12.97
CA LEU A 91 5.44 4.51 11.66
C LEU A 91 4.06 3.84 11.62
N GLN A 92 3.17 4.36 10.78
CA GLN A 92 1.87 3.78 10.46
C GLN A 92 1.94 2.99 9.15
N ILE A 93 1.39 1.79 9.13
CA ILE A 93 1.48 0.85 8.01
C ILE A 93 0.11 0.68 7.37
N VAL A 94 0.01 1.01 6.08
CA VAL A 94 -1.16 0.76 5.24
C VAL A 94 -0.98 -0.55 4.49
N ALA A 95 -1.94 -1.48 4.61
CA ALA A 95 -2.01 -2.66 3.74
C ALA A 95 -2.46 -2.21 2.34
N PHE A 96 -1.56 -2.20 1.38
CA PHE A 96 -1.80 -1.66 0.05
C PHE A 96 -1.82 -2.77 -1.01
N PRO A 97 -2.98 -3.07 -1.63
CA PRO A 97 -3.11 -4.12 -2.64
C PRO A 97 -2.73 -3.58 -4.03
N GLN A 98 -1.44 -3.44 -4.34
CA GLN A 98 -0.92 -2.81 -5.57
C GLN A 98 -1.53 -3.37 -6.86
N GLU A 99 -1.87 -4.65 -6.89
CA GLU A 99 -2.43 -5.32 -8.08
C GLU A 99 -3.95 -5.55 -7.96
N GLY A 100 -4.61 -4.81 -7.07
CA GLY A 100 -6.04 -4.93 -6.80
C GLY A 100 -6.38 -5.98 -5.74
N ILE A 101 -7.61 -5.93 -5.25
CA ILE A 101 -8.14 -6.90 -4.28
C ILE A 101 -8.86 -8.05 -5.01
N LEU A 102 -9.67 -7.72 -6.02
CA LEU A 102 -10.43 -8.68 -6.81
C LEU A 102 -9.66 -9.20 -8.01
N SER A 103 -8.79 -8.37 -8.56
CA SER A 103 -7.97 -8.71 -9.72
C SER A 103 -6.76 -9.57 -9.37
N PHE A 104 -6.32 -9.55 -8.11
CA PHE A 104 -5.22 -10.39 -7.63
C PHE A 104 -5.74 -11.71 -7.02
N PRO A 105 -5.17 -12.87 -7.41
CA PRO A 105 -5.57 -14.17 -6.83
C PRO A 105 -5.37 -14.20 -5.31
N GLY A 106 -6.44 -14.44 -4.56
CA GLY A 106 -6.40 -14.46 -3.09
C GLY A 106 -6.30 -13.07 -2.44
N GLY A 107 -6.56 -11.99 -3.18
CA GLY A 107 -6.41 -10.62 -2.65
C GLY A 107 -7.27 -10.32 -1.43
N LYS A 108 -8.50 -10.84 -1.37
CA LYS A 108 -9.38 -10.67 -0.19
C LYS A 108 -8.78 -11.30 1.06
N GLU A 109 -8.29 -12.52 0.95
CA GLU A 109 -7.63 -13.26 2.03
C GLU A 109 -6.36 -12.54 2.47
N LEU A 110 -5.54 -12.08 1.52
CA LEU A 110 -4.31 -11.34 1.81
C LEU A 110 -4.56 -10.03 2.55
N MET A 111 -5.63 -9.30 2.21
CA MET A 111 -6.03 -8.09 2.95
C MET A 111 -6.41 -8.41 4.40
N SER A 112 -7.16 -9.49 4.64
CA SER A 112 -7.49 -9.94 6.00
C SER A 112 -6.26 -10.40 6.78
N ASP A 113 -5.38 -11.15 6.11
CA ASP A 113 -4.11 -11.60 6.71
C ASP A 113 -3.19 -10.41 7.04
N ALA A 114 -3.20 -9.37 6.20
CA ALA A 114 -2.40 -8.16 6.44
C ALA A 114 -2.79 -7.45 7.75
N VAL A 115 -4.08 -7.36 8.05
CA VAL A 115 -4.55 -6.84 9.34
C VAL A 115 -4.04 -7.72 10.50
N THR A 116 -4.17 -9.02 10.36
CA THR A 116 -3.70 -9.98 11.37
C THR A 116 -2.19 -9.89 11.60
N VAL A 117 -1.41 -9.64 10.56
CA VAL A 117 0.05 -9.45 10.63
C VAL A 117 0.42 -8.15 11.34
N GLY A 118 -0.42 -7.12 11.26
CA GLY A 118 -0.22 -5.88 11.99
C GLY A 118 -0.23 -4.61 11.15
N ALA A 119 -0.93 -4.60 10.01
CA ALA A 119 -1.25 -3.34 9.32
C ALA A 119 -2.20 -2.49 10.18
N ASP A 120 -2.00 -1.17 10.15
CA ASP A 120 -2.75 -0.20 10.95
C ASP A 120 -3.91 0.43 10.17
N VAL A 121 -3.82 0.42 8.85
CA VAL A 121 -4.74 1.10 7.93
C VAL A 121 -5.06 0.19 6.74
N ILE A 122 -6.29 0.24 6.25
CA ILE A 122 -6.73 -0.49 5.07
C ILE A 122 -6.55 0.38 3.83
N GLY A 123 -5.76 -0.10 2.88
CA GLY A 123 -5.52 0.56 1.60
C GLY A 123 -6.36 0.01 0.46
N GLY A 124 -6.27 0.65 -0.69
CA GLY A 124 -6.92 0.23 -1.92
C GLY A 124 -6.40 0.95 -3.15
N ILE A 125 -6.66 0.39 -4.33
CA ILE A 125 -6.35 0.96 -5.64
C ILE A 125 -7.45 0.58 -6.64
N PRO A 126 -8.68 1.11 -6.48
CA PRO A 126 -9.85 0.64 -7.23
C PRO A 126 -9.75 0.86 -8.75
N HIS A 127 -8.98 1.84 -9.20
CA HIS A 127 -8.78 2.09 -10.64
C HIS A 127 -7.83 1.09 -11.32
N PHE A 128 -7.16 0.24 -10.55
CA PHE A 128 -6.30 -0.84 -11.08
C PHE A 128 -7.03 -2.18 -11.19
N GLU A 129 -8.26 -2.28 -10.69
CA GLU A 129 -9.08 -3.48 -10.86
C GLU A 129 -9.45 -3.70 -12.33
N PHE A 130 -9.68 -4.96 -12.75
CA PHE A 130 -9.94 -5.31 -14.15
C PHE A 130 -11.15 -4.61 -14.76
N THR A 131 -12.14 -4.26 -13.94
CA THR A 131 -13.35 -3.56 -14.39
C THR A 131 -13.76 -2.50 -13.40
N ARG A 132 -14.57 -1.51 -13.88
CA ARG A 132 -15.15 -0.51 -12.99
C ARG A 132 -15.99 -1.14 -11.86
N ASP A 133 -16.74 -2.20 -12.18
CA ASP A 133 -17.59 -2.89 -11.18
C ASP A 133 -16.73 -3.55 -10.10
N TYR A 134 -15.59 -4.12 -10.47
CA TYR A 134 -14.61 -4.64 -9.52
C TYR A 134 -14.03 -3.51 -8.65
N GLY A 135 -13.72 -2.36 -9.25
CA GLY A 135 -13.27 -1.20 -8.49
C GLY A 135 -14.28 -0.72 -7.45
N VAL A 136 -15.56 -0.65 -7.82
CA VAL A 136 -16.63 -0.32 -6.89
C VAL A 136 -16.78 -1.37 -5.79
N GLU A 137 -16.73 -2.66 -6.15
CA GLU A 137 -16.80 -3.74 -5.16
C GLU A 137 -15.57 -3.77 -4.25
N SER A 138 -14.37 -3.49 -4.76
CA SER A 138 -13.15 -3.41 -3.95
C SER A 138 -13.25 -2.30 -2.90
N VAL A 139 -13.82 -1.14 -3.24
CA VAL A 139 -14.07 -0.06 -2.26
C VAL A 139 -14.99 -0.53 -1.15
N LYS A 140 -16.07 -1.26 -1.45
CA LYS A 140 -16.97 -1.80 -0.42
C LYS A 140 -16.27 -2.80 0.49
N LEU A 141 -15.49 -3.69 -0.09
CA LEU A 141 -14.74 -4.71 0.65
C LEU A 141 -13.72 -4.09 1.61
N LEU A 142 -12.97 -3.08 1.16
CA LEU A 142 -12.01 -2.42 2.04
C LEU A 142 -12.71 -1.67 3.18
N MET A 143 -13.86 -1.05 2.94
CA MET A 143 -14.67 -0.41 3.98
C MET A 143 -15.22 -1.43 4.98
N ASP A 144 -15.75 -2.56 4.50
CA ASP A 144 -16.22 -3.65 5.37
C ASP A 144 -15.08 -4.18 6.26
N LEU A 145 -13.89 -4.34 5.70
CA LEU A 145 -12.72 -4.81 6.43
C LEU A 145 -12.26 -3.78 7.48
N ALA A 146 -12.29 -2.50 7.13
CA ALA A 146 -11.90 -1.42 8.03
C ALA A 146 -12.86 -1.31 9.22
N GLU A 147 -14.17 -1.32 8.98
CA GLU A 147 -15.18 -1.33 10.05
C GLU A 147 -15.05 -2.55 10.96
N ALA A 148 -14.85 -3.74 10.39
CA ALA A 148 -14.72 -4.97 11.15
C ALA A 148 -13.50 -4.99 12.09
N ASN A 149 -12.48 -4.17 11.81
CA ASN A 149 -11.21 -4.16 12.54
C ASN A 149 -10.91 -2.81 13.22
N ASP A 150 -11.85 -1.85 13.20
CA ASP A 150 -11.66 -0.50 13.75
C ASP A 150 -10.41 0.18 13.18
N CYS A 151 -10.16 0.02 11.87
CA CYS A 151 -9.03 0.57 11.15
C CYS A 151 -9.43 1.82 10.36
N LEU A 152 -8.49 2.71 10.10
CA LEU A 152 -8.64 3.79 9.14
C LEU A 152 -8.56 3.26 7.70
N VAL A 153 -9.02 4.05 6.74
CA VAL A 153 -8.96 3.78 5.29
C VAL A 153 -8.08 4.83 4.61
N ASP A 154 -7.21 4.38 3.69
CA ASP A 154 -6.35 5.24 2.88
C ASP A 154 -6.20 4.64 1.48
N VAL A 155 -6.82 5.27 0.47
CA VAL A 155 -7.02 4.68 -0.86
C VAL A 155 -6.38 5.54 -1.95
N HIS A 156 -5.60 4.92 -2.83
CA HIS A 156 -5.16 5.54 -4.08
C HIS A 156 -6.35 5.61 -5.04
N CYS A 157 -7.00 6.78 -5.11
CA CYS A 157 -8.14 7.01 -5.99
C CYS A 157 -7.73 7.80 -7.22
N ASP A 158 -8.13 7.28 -8.38
CA ASP A 158 -8.15 8.02 -9.65
C ASP A 158 -6.75 8.50 -10.12
N GLU A 159 -5.70 7.77 -9.77
CA GLU A 159 -4.32 8.03 -10.18
C GLU A 159 -4.07 7.51 -11.61
N ILE A 160 -4.90 7.93 -12.56
CA ILE A 160 -4.87 7.49 -13.97
C ILE A 160 -5.50 8.56 -14.86
N ASP A 161 -4.98 8.69 -16.08
CA ASP A 161 -5.49 9.64 -17.08
C ASP A 161 -6.78 9.14 -17.78
N ASP A 162 -7.77 8.76 -16.95
CA ASP A 162 -9.11 8.36 -17.39
C ASP A 162 -10.17 9.21 -16.69
N PRO A 163 -10.89 10.09 -17.40
CA PRO A 163 -11.94 10.92 -16.79
C PRO A 163 -13.14 10.12 -16.28
N GLN A 164 -13.23 8.82 -16.58
CA GLN A 164 -14.24 7.92 -16.04
C GLN A 164 -13.79 7.23 -14.74
N SER A 165 -12.52 7.33 -14.38
CA SER A 165 -12.04 6.94 -13.07
C SER A 165 -12.61 7.92 -12.05
N ARG A 166 -13.55 7.48 -11.23
CA ARG A 166 -14.29 8.31 -10.28
C ARG A 166 -14.57 7.51 -9.02
N PHE A 167 -13.53 6.87 -8.50
CA PHE A 167 -13.65 6.02 -7.30
C PHE A 167 -13.62 6.81 -6.00
N LEU A 168 -13.06 8.02 -6.02
CA LEU A 168 -13.15 8.93 -4.87
C LEU A 168 -14.61 9.24 -4.50
N GLU A 169 -15.49 9.41 -5.50
CA GLU A 169 -16.91 9.62 -5.21
C GLU A 169 -17.59 8.37 -4.64
N VAL A 170 -17.16 7.17 -5.06
CA VAL A 170 -17.66 5.90 -4.51
C VAL A 170 -17.21 5.77 -3.06
N LEU A 171 -15.92 6.01 -2.77
CA LEU A 171 -15.36 5.98 -1.42
C LEU A 171 -16.08 6.97 -0.49
N ALA A 172 -16.29 8.21 -0.97
CA ALA A 172 -17.00 9.22 -0.19
C ALA A 172 -18.46 8.83 0.08
N ALA A 173 -19.15 8.23 -0.90
CA ALA A 173 -20.52 7.77 -0.73
C ALA A 173 -20.61 6.60 0.28
N GLU A 174 -19.68 5.65 0.22
CA GLU A 174 -19.62 4.54 1.18
C GLU A 174 -19.33 5.07 2.60
N ALA A 175 -18.36 5.96 2.76
CA ALA A 175 -18.05 6.55 4.06
C ALA A 175 -19.25 7.31 4.66
N LEU A 176 -19.92 8.16 3.85
CA LEU A 176 -21.10 8.90 4.29
C LEU A 176 -22.28 7.99 4.66
N SER A 177 -22.48 6.90 3.91
CA SER A 177 -23.60 5.97 4.17
C SER A 177 -23.42 5.12 5.42
N ARG A 178 -22.17 4.97 5.87
CA ARG A 178 -21.78 4.16 7.04
C ARG A 178 -21.53 5.00 8.29
N ASP A 179 -21.57 6.33 8.18
CA ASP A 179 -21.18 7.26 9.25
C ASP A 179 -19.71 7.01 9.73
N TYR A 180 -18.84 6.75 8.75
CA TYR A 180 -17.45 6.36 8.96
C TYR A 180 -16.52 7.56 9.03
#